data_10a8377eee35e44d5c5b5d93789bffce
#
_entry.id   10a8377eee35e44d5c5b5d93789bffce
#
_cell.length_a   1.000
_cell.length_b   1.000
_cell.length_c   1.000
_cell.angle_alpha   90.00
_cell.angle_beta   90.00
_cell.angle_gamma   90.00
#
_symmetry.space_group_name_H-M   'P 1'
#
loop_
_entity.id
_entity.type
_entity.pdbx_description
1 polymer ?
#
loop_
_entity_poly.entity_id
_entity_poly.type
_entity_poly.pdbx_seq_one_letter_code
_entity_poly.pdbx_strand_id
1 'polypeptide(L)'
;MSATPQTESAPSLCQWTRGVLALPEPFRLESGERLQRAQLAWQCVGPDAGPLVVVLGGISAHARCCAPDGDGWWESLCGDGRALDTRRYRLLGVDWLGGADASSPARGARVSSADQARALLLLVNRLGVRRVHLLVGASYGGAVAQHLAALLGARLRHLALLCSAHRSSAFARAFRHVQRAILELGDDARPALALARQLAILGYVTHAEIESRFGGSNEVLTWLARHGARFAERFNADAYRCLGESLDSHCIDPAAIGVPTTLFVAKEDQLVPVSLAREFAAQAPDCRLVEISSRHGHDAFLKEEAAVAEVLRAALGEGE
;
A
#
# COMPACT_ATOMS: atom_id res chain seq x y z
N MET A 1 11.85 55.08 -14.74
CA MET A 1 10.82 54.05 -14.56
C MET A 1 11.41 52.74 -15.02
N SER A 2 11.87 51.94 -14.10
CA SER A 2 12.57 50.65 -14.37
C SER A 2 11.53 49.52 -14.24
N ALA A 3 11.26 48.85 -15.35
CA ALA A 3 10.36 47.67 -15.35
C ALA A 3 11.11 46.48 -14.80
N THR A 4 10.61 45.93 -13.69
CA THR A 4 11.06 44.67 -13.12
C THR A 4 10.61 43.51 -14.03
N PRO A 5 11.50 42.60 -14.44
CA PRO A 5 11.09 41.41 -15.21
C PRO A 5 10.22 40.52 -14.36
N GLN A 6 9.00 40.23 -14.82
CA GLN A 6 8.17 39.16 -14.29
C GLN A 6 8.85 37.84 -14.61
N THR A 7 9.30 37.11 -13.58
CA THR A 7 9.71 35.72 -13.71
C THR A 7 8.46 34.90 -14.04
N GLU A 8 8.33 34.49 -15.30
CA GLU A 8 7.40 33.45 -15.70
C GLU A 8 7.79 32.17 -14.94
N SER A 9 6.90 31.71 -14.08
CA SER A 9 7.04 30.38 -13.45
C SER A 9 6.98 29.34 -14.57
N ALA A 10 8.05 28.54 -14.69
CA ALA A 10 8.06 27.41 -15.61
C ALA A 10 6.81 26.55 -15.39
N PRO A 11 6.11 26.09 -16.44
CA PRO A 11 4.92 25.25 -16.29
C PRO A 11 5.30 23.98 -15.52
N SER A 12 4.51 23.65 -14.54
CA SER A 12 4.62 22.38 -13.79
C SER A 12 4.63 21.23 -14.79
N LEU A 13 5.76 20.51 -14.91
CA LEU A 13 5.92 19.34 -15.78
C LEU A 13 5.16 18.10 -15.24
N CYS A 14 4.43 18.26 -14.17
CA CYS A 14 3.71 17.17 -13.51
C CYS A 14 2.40 16.88 -14.25
N GLN A 15 2.39 15.78 -15.01
CA GLN A 15 1.20 15.33 -15.73
C GLN A 15 0.43 14.34 -14.82
N TRP A 16 -0.90 14.52 -14.82
CA TRP A 16 -1.83 13.64 -14.10
C TRP A 16 -2.64 12.86 -15.12
N THR A 17 -2.48 11.54 -15.10
CA THR A 17 -3.21 10.63 -16.00
C THR A 17 -3.96 9.60 -15.17
N ARG A 18 -5.25 9.44 -15.44
CA ARG A 18 -6.09 8.40 -14.83
C ARG A 18 -6.64 7.51 -15.92
N GLY A 19 -6.90 6.26 -15.57
CA GLY A 19 -7.51 5.34 -16.51
C GLY A 19 -8.06 4.10 -15.83
N VAL A 20 -8.73 3.32 -16.63
CA VAL A 20 -9.27 2.02 -16.25
C VAL A 20 -8.78 1.01 -17.27
N LEU A 21 -8.16 -0.07 -16.81
CA LEU A 21 -7.77 -1.20 -17.64
C LEU A 21 -8.86 -2.27 -17.57
N ALA A 22 -9.47 -2.61 -18.71
CA ALA A 22 -10.27 -3.82 -18.82
C ALA A 22 -9.34 -5.04 -18.73
N LEU A 23 -9.60 -5.93 -17.79
CA LEU A 23 -8.86 -7.18 -17.63
C LEU A 23 -9.39 -8.24 -18.62
N PRO A 24 -8.61 -9.32 -18.90
CA PRO A 24 -9.11 -10.43 -19.73
C PRO A 24 -10.44 -10.99 -19.22
N GLU A 25 -11.33 -11.36 -20.13
CA GLU A 25 -12.66 -11.88 -19.77
C GLU A 25 -12.76 -13.38 -20.04
N PRO A 26 -13.08 -14.18 -19.02
CA PRO A 26 -13.13 -13.82 -17.59
C PRO A 26 -11.72 -13.69 -17.00
N PHE A 27 -11.54 -12.80 -16.01
CA PHE A 27 -10.32 -12.76 -15.22
C PHE A 27 -10.33 -13.91 -14.20
N ARG A 28 -9.46 -14.89 -14.41
CA ARG A 28 -9.38 -16.10 -13.57
C ARG A 28 -8.60 -15.80 -12.30
N LEU A 29 -9.19 -16.08 -11.15
CA LEU A 29 -8.55 -15.95 -9.85
C LEU A 29 -7.79 -17.22 -9.47
N GLU A 30 -6.83 -17.06 -8.56
CA GLU A 30 -6.05 -18.17 -8.00
C GLU A 30 -6.94 -19.18 -7.26
N SER A 31 -8.04 -18.72 -6.67
CA SER A 31 -9.08 -19.55 -6.05
C SER A 31 -9.84 -20.46 -7.03
N GLY A 32 -9.64 -20.29 -8.36
CA GLY A 32 -10.41 -20.94 -9.42
C GLY A 32 -11.69 -20.19 -9.81
N GLU A 33 -12.10 -19.20 -9.02
CA GLU A 33 -13.23 -18.32 -9.32
C GLU A 33 -12.93 -17.38 -10.50
N ARG A 34 -13.91 -16.65 -10.96
CA ARG A 34 -13.79 -15.80 -12.17
C ARG A 34 -14.50 -14.47 -11.95
N LEU A 35 -13.80 -13.38 -12.24
CA LEU A 35 -14.42 -12.06 -12.34
C LEU A 35 -14.80 -11.78 -13.79
N GLN A 36 -16.08 -11.46 -14.00
CA GLN A 36 -16.60 -11.06 -15.30
C GLN A 36 -16.44 -9.54 -15.48
N ARG A 37 -16.01 -9.11 -16.66
CA ARG A 37 -15.82 -7.70 -17.01
C ARG A 37 -15.03 -6.92 -15.96
N ALA A 38 -14.00 -7.56 -15.40
CA ALA A 38 -13.20 -6.95 -14.36
C ALA A 38 -12.37 -5.78 -14.90
N GLN A 39 -12.25 -4.75 -14.10
CA GLN A 39 -11.53 -3.52 -14.42
C GLN A 39 -10.61 -3.12 -13.28
N LEU A 40 -9.39 -2.67 -13.63
CA LEU A 40 -8.41 -2.11 -12.71
C LEU A 40 -8.28 -0.61 -12.94
N ALA A 41 -8.69 0.18 -11.98
CA ALA A 41 -8.51 1.63 -12.02
C ALA A 41 -7.11 2.00 -11.53
N TRP A 42 -6.52 3.03 -12.16
CA TRP A 42 -5.16 3.46 -11.90
C TRP A 42 -4.97 4.96 -12.08
N GLN A 43 -3.92 5.49 -11.47
CA GLN A 43 -3.45 6.85 -11.68
C GLN A 43 -1.94 6.86 -11.84
N CYS A 44 -1.47 7.66 -12.81
CA CYS A 44 -0.07 8.09 -12.91
C CYS A 44 0.07 9.57 -12.59
N VAL A 45 1.18 9.94 -11.99
CA VAL A 45 1.60 11.33 -11.77
C VAL A 45 3.08 11.47 -12.05
N GLY A 46 3.47 12.57 -12.69
CA GLY A 46 4.84 12.85 -13.11
C GLY A 46 5.05 12.78 -14.62
N PRO A 47 6.31 12.94 -15.11
CA PRO A 47 6.62 12.99 -16.53
C PRO A 47 6.41 11.64 -17.21
N ASP A 48 5.77 11.64 -18.38
CA ASP A 48 5.48 10.41 -19.13
C ASP A 48 6.72 9.58 -19.48
N ALA A 49 7.84 10.26 -19.77
CA ALA A 49 9.12 9.63 -20.05
C ALA A 49 9.96 9.33 -18.80
N GLY A 50 9.47 9.70 -17.60
CA GLY A 50 10.17 9.45 -16.34
C GLY A 50 10.26 7.96 -15.99
N PRO A 51 11.31 7.57 -15.24
CA PRO A 51 11.39 6.20 -14.72
C PRO A 51 10.15 5.85 -13.90
N LEU A 52 9.52 4.69 -14.20
CA LEU A 52 8.31 4.28 -13.51
C LEU A 52 8.60 3.80 -12.09
N VAL A 53 7.90 4.38 -11.12
CA VAL A 53 7.82 3.93 -9.73
C VAL A 53 6.38 3.49 -9.46
N VAL A 54 6.20 2.23 -9.06
CA VAL A 54 4.88 1.70 -8.64
C VAL A 54 4.76 1.86 -7.14
N VAL A 55 3.67 2.49 -6.67
CA VAL A 55 3.45 2.81 -5.25
C VAL A 55 2.17 2.16 -4.75
N LEU A 56 2.31 1.17 -3.87
CA LEU A 56 1.25 0.33 -3.35
C LEU A 56 1.12 0.49 -1.83
N GLY A 57 0.01 1.00 -1.36
CA GLY A 57 -0.24 1.24 0.05
C GLY A 57 -0.96 0.11 0.78
N GLY A 58 -1.46 0.37 1.98
CA GLY A 58 -2.25 -0.58 2.77
C GLY A 58 -3.60 -0.93 2.14
N ILE A 59 -4.41 -1.73 2.85
CA ILE A 59 -5.73 -2.18 2.36
C ILE A 59 -6.71 -1.04 2.07
N SER A 60 -6.56 0.10 2.71
CA SER A 60 -7.40 1.29 2.52
C SER A 60 -6.77 2.34 1.61
N ALA A 61 -5.63 2.04 1.00
CA ALA A 61 -5.01 2.93 0.03
C ALA A 61 -5.70 2.78 -1.34
N HIS A 62 -5.75 3.90 -2.06
CA HIS A 62 -6.29 4.01 -3.40
C HIS A 62 -5.21 4.43 -4.41
N ALA A 63 -5.56 4.56 -5.69
CA ALA A 63 -4.61 4.91 -6.76
C ALA A 63 -3.86 6.23 -6.56
N ARG A 64 -4.37 7.13 -5.72
CA ARG A 64 -3.81 8.46 -5.49
C ARG A 64 -2.79 8.43 -4.35
N CYS A 65 -1.53 8.10 -4.64
CA CYS A 65 -0.46 8.22 -3.64
C CYS A 65 -0.18 9.68 -3.26
N CYS A 66 -0.28 10.60 -4.23
CA CYS A 66 -0.40 12.03 -4.04
C CYS A 66 -1.45 12.59 -5.00
N ALA A 67 -1.93 13.82 -4.78
CA ALA A 67 -2.97 14.45 -5.58
C ALA A 67 -2.85 15.99 -5.60
N PRO A 68 -3.33 16.67 -6.66
CA PRO A 68 -3.25 18.13 -6.76
C PRO A 68 -4.02 18.86 -5.66
N ASP A 69 -5.06 18.22 -5.12
CA ASP A 69 -5.92 18.70 -4.04
C ASP A 69 -5.40 18.32 -2.64
N GLY A 70 -4.24 17.63 -2.56
CA GLY A 70 -3.64 17.21 -1.31
C GLY A 70 -4.36 16.04 -0.64
N ASP A 71 -5.23 15.31 -1.37
CA ASP A 71 -5.99 14.16 -0.87
C ASP A 71 -5.37 12.81 -1.32
N GLY A 72 -4.06 12.76 -1.48
CA GLY A 72 -3.30 11.52 -1.63
C GLY A 72 -3.06 10.86 -0.27
N TRP A 73 -2.96 9.54 -0.25
CA TRP A 73 -2.74 8.83 1.00
C TRP A 73 -1.29 8.93 1.51
N TRP A 74 -0.35 9.45 0.68
CA TRP A 74 1.08 9.54 1.03
C TRP A 74 1.76 10.84 0.60
N GLU A 75 1.09 11.95 0.75
CA GLU A 75 1.56 13.31 0.37
C GLU A 75 2.92 13.69 1.00
N SER A 76 3.23 13.14 2.17
CA SER A 76 4.49 13.43 2.84
C SER A 76 5.71 12.86 2.12
N LEU A 77 5.54 11.81 1.32
CA LEU A 77 6.63 11.11 0.63
C LEU A 77 6.53 11.14 -0.90
N CYS A 78 5.34 11.43 -1.45
CA CYS A 78 5.08 11.53 -2.89
C CYS A 78 4.73 12.96 -3.27
N GLY A 79 5.39 13.53 -4.27
CA GLY A 79 5.14 14.90 -4.73
C GLY A 79 6.40 15.64 -5.11
N ASP A 80 6.27 16.89 -5.51
CA ASP A 80 7.39 17.74 -5.92
C ASP A 80 8.41 17.91 -4.79
N GLY A 81 9.65 17.52 -5.04
CA GLY A 81 10.76 17.58 -4.06
C GLY A 81 10.67 16.59 -2.89
N ARG A 82 9.69 15.68 -2.90
CA ARG A 82 9.56 14.61 -1.90
C ARG A 82 10.53 13.46 -2.22
N ALA A 83 10.55 12.44 -1.38
CA ALA A 83 11.39 11.25 -1.61
C ALA A 83 11.05 10.57 -2.96
N LEU A 84 9.78 10.49 -3.29
CA LEU A 84 9.28 10.10 -4.61
C LEU A 84 8.90 11.38 -5.39
N ASP A 85 9.92 12.02 -5.98
CA ASP A 85 9.79 13.33 -6.63
C ASP A 85 9.06 13.22 -7.98
N THR A 86 7.85 13.78 -8.05
CA THR A 86 7.01 13.77 -9.25
C THR A 86 7.55 14.63 -10.40
N ARG A 87 8.60 15.41 -10.20
CA ARG A 87 9.35 16.09 -11.28
C ARG A 87 10.31 15.15 -12.01
N ARG A 88 10.69 14.03 -11.38
CA ARG A 88 11.71 13.09 -11.88
C ARG A 88 11.14 11.72 -12.22
N TYR A 89 10.20 11.25 -11.42
CA TYR A 89 9.62 9.92 -11.51
C TYR A 89 8.16 9.94 -11.91
N ARG A 90 7.76 8.96 -12.71
CA ARG A 90 6.37 8.68 -13.00
C ARG A 90 5.85 7.71 -11.94
N LEU A 91 5.01 8.20 -11.04
CA LEU A 91 4.43 7.38 -9.96
C LEU A 91 3.14 6.72 -10.44
N LEU A 92 3.01 5.41 -10.29
CA LEU A 92 1.81 4.64 -10.62
C LEU A 92 1.18 4.07 -9.35
N GLY A 93 -0.06 4.43 -9.08
CA GLY A 93 -0.91 3.80 -8.07
C GLY A 93 -2.12 3.12 -8.70
N VAL A 94 -2.75 2.22 -7.97
CA VAL A 94 -3.96 1.50 -8.39
C VAL A 94 -4.98 1.44 -7.26
N ASP A 95 -6.26 1.30 -7.64
CA ASP A 95 -7.31 0.88 -6.72
C ASP A 95 -7.36 -0.65 -6.68
N TRP A 96 -7.54 -1.22 -5.50
CA TRP A 96 -7.54 -2.68 -5.35
C TRP A 96 -8.75 -3.34 -6.01
N LEU A 97 -8.56 -4.45 -6.73
CA LEU A 97 -9.68 -5.34 -7.09
C LEU A 97 -10.35 -5.85 -5.81
N GLY A 98 -11.67 -5.80 -5.76
CA GLY A 98 -12.40 -6.12 -4.55
C GLY A 98 -12.32 -5.04 -3.46
N GLY A 99 -11.67 -3.91 -3.73
CA GLY A 99 -11.62 -2.74 -2.87
C GLY A 99 -12.89 -1.88 -2.91
N ALA A 100 -12.84 -0.73 -2.22
CA ALA A 100 -13.97 0.19 -2.10
C ALA A 100 -13.99 1.29 -3.18
N ASP A 101 -12.91 1.41 -3.96
CA ASP A 101 -12.69 2.49 -4.92
C ASP A 101 -13.15 2.10 -6.34
N ALA A 102 -12.52 2.65 -7.39
CA ALA A 102 -13.00 2.55 -8.76
C ALA A 102 -12.69 1.22 -9.49
N SER A 103 -11.89 0.34 -8.91
CA SER A 103 -11.70 -1.01 -9.46
C SER A 103 -12.91 -1.91 -9.20
N SER A 104 -13.03 -2.99 -9.99
CA SER A 104 -14.15 -3.91 -9.89
C SER A 104 -14.27 -4.54 -8.50
N PRO A 105 -15.48 -4.58 -7.91
CA PRO A 105 -15.76 -5.29 -6.66
C PRO A 105 -15.58 -6.81 -6.85
N ALA A 106 -15.20 -7.50 -5.78
CA ALA A 106 -15.03 -8.96 -5.79
C ALA A 106 -16.33 -9.75 -5.91
N ARG A 107 -17.47 -9.16 -5.48
CA ARG A 107 -18.81 -9.80 -5.50
C ARG A 107 -18.82 -11.18 -4.83
N GLY A 108 -18.13 -11.32 -3.71
CA GLY A 108 -17.98 -12.56 -2.96
C GLY A 108 -16.85 -13.48 -3.41
N ALA A 109 -16.18 -13.20 -4.54
CA ALA A 109 -15.02 -13.97 -4.98
C ALA A 109 -13.78 -13.65 -4.12
N ARG A 110 -12.92 -14.64 -3.95
CA ARG A 110 -11.67 -14.50 -3.17
C ARG A 110 -10.53 -14.02 -4.05
N VAL A 111 -10.24 -12.73 -3.98
CA VAL A 111 -9.14 -12.10 -4.71
C VAL A 111 -7.87 -12.16 -3.85
N SER A 112 -6.84 -12.86 -4.30
CA SER A 112 -5.56 -12.96 -3.58
C SER A 112 -4.61 -11.81 -3.90
N SER A 113 -3.53 -11.66 -3.11
CA SER A 113 -2.44 -10.73 -3.42
C SER A 113 -1.72 -11.08 -4.74
N ALA A 114 -1.68 -12.35 -5.10
CA ALA A 114 -1.16 -12.80 -6.40
C ALA A 114 -2.08 -12.39 -7.58
N ASP A 115 -3.40 -12.40 -7.38
CA ASP A 115 -4.36 -11.90 -8.37
C ASP A 115 -4.20 -10.41 -8.62
N GLN A 116 -4.03 -9.62 -7.55
CA GLN A 116 -3.70 -8.19 -7.65
C GLN A 116 -2.42 -7.96 -8.45
N ALA A 117 -1.37 -8.73 -8.15
CA ALA A 117 -0.09 -8.64 -8.85
C ALA A 117 -0.21 -8.98 -10.34
N ARG A 118 -1.02 -9.99 -10.70
CA ARG A 118 -1.29 -10.34 -12.11
C ARG A 118 -2.04 -9.22 -12.85
N ALA A 119 -3.04 -8.62 -12.21
CA ALA A 119 -3.74 -7.47 -12.77
C ALA A 119 -2.81 -6.26 -12.98
N LEU A 120 -1.93 -5.98 -12.00
CA LEU A 120 -0.89 -4.95 -12.10
C LEU A 120 0.12 -5.22 -13.21
N LEU A 121 0.55 -6.47 -13.39
CA LEU A 121 1.45 -6.85 -14.49
C LEU A 121 0.81 -6.55 -15.86
N LEU A 122 -0.47 -6.84 -16.02
CA LEU A 122 -1.22 -6.51 -17.24
C LEU A 122 -1.26 -4.99 -17.47
N LEU A 123 -1.43 -4.20 -16.41
CA LEU A 123 -1.40 -2.73 -16.49
C LEU A 123 -0.01 -2.22 -16.90
N VAL A 124 1.06 -2.70 -16.26
CA VAL A 124 2.45 -2.33 -16.61
C VAL A 124 2.75 -2.66 -18.08
N ASN A 125 2.29 -3.81 -18.56
CA ASN A 125 2.43 -4.21 -19.97
C ASN A 125 1.61 -3.29 -20.90
N ARG A 126 0.38 -2.95 -20.53
CA ARG A 126 -0.51 -2.07 -21.31
C ARG A 126 0.03 -0.65 -21.42
N LEU A 127 0.72 -0.18 -20.38
CA LEU A 127 1.41 1.12 -20.38
C LEU A 127 2.72 1.11 -21.19
N GLY A 128 3.12 -0.01 -21.76
CA GLY A 128 4.34 -0.16 -22.56
C GLY A 128 5.64 -0.07 -21.76
N VAL A 129 5.57 -0.24 -20.44
CA VAL A 129 6.73 -0.11 -19.55
C VAL A 129 7.63 -1.33 -19.67
N ARG A 130 8.84 -1.13 -20.17
CA ARG A 130 9.84 -2.20 -20.31
C ARG A 130 10.50 -2.56 -18.98
N ARG A 131 10.75 -1.55 -18.13
CA ARG A 131 11.41 -1.72 -16.83
C ARG A 131 10.76 -0.83 -15.78
N VAL A 132 10.41 -1.42 -14.63
CA VAL A 132 9.98 -0.70 -13.43
C VAL A 132 11.24 -0.31 -12.65
N HIS A 133 11.38 0.99 -12.36
CA HIS A 133 12.56 1.52 -11.69
C HIS A 133 12.55 1.18 -10.20
N LEU A 134 11.40 1.37 -9.55
CA LEU A 134 11.19 1.01 -8.15
C LEU A 134 9.75 0.50 -7.96
N LEU A 135 9.61 -0.58 -7.23
CA LEU A 135 8.31 -1.07 -6.73
C LEU A 135 8.29 -0.88 -5.22
N VAL A 136 7.42 0.00 -4.76
CA VAL A 136 7.22 0.26 -3.32
C VAL A 136 5.93 -0.40 -2.88
N GLY A 137 5.99 -1.23 -1.85
CA GLY A 137 4.82 -1.85 -1.25
C GLY A 137 4.79 -1.71 0.26
N ALA A 138 3.76 -1.07 0.80
CA ALA A 138 3.55 -0.92 2.23
C ALA A 138 2.40 -1.80 2.72
N SER A 139 2.61 -2.56 3.81
CA SER A 139 1.58 -3.41 4.41
C SER A 139 0.96 -4.36 3.36
N TYR A 140 -0.35 -4.27 3.06
CA TYR A 140 -1.02 -5.05 2.01
C TYR A 140 -0.36 -4.86 0.64
N GLY A 141 0.00 -3.61 0.30
CA GLY A 141 0.73 -3.33 -0.93
C GLY A 141 2.07 -4.04 -1.00
N GLY A 142 2.71 -4.30 0.14
CA GLY A 142 3.93 -5.10 0.22
C GLY A 142 3.67 -6.58 -0.09
N ALA A 143 2.55 -7.14 0.36
CA ALA A 143 2.13 -8.49 -0.02
C ALA A 143 1.93 -8.63 -1.54
N VAL A 144 1.27 -7.64 -2.16
CA VAL A 144 1.09 -7.59 -3.62
C VAL A 144 2.41 -7.36 -4.36
N ALA A 145 3.26 -6.45 -3.83
CA ALA A 145 4.54 -6.11 -4.44
C ALA A 145 5.49 -7.30 -4.52
N GLN A 146 5.50 -8.18 -3.53
CA GLN A 146 6.31 -9.40 -3.54
C GLN A 146 5.94 -10.31 -4.72
N HIS A 147 4.65 -10.58 -4.94
CA HIS A 147 4.19 -11.36 -6.10
C HIS A 147 4.50 -10.65 -7.43
N LEU A 148 4.29 -9.32 -7.48
CA LEU A 148 4.60 -8.55 -8.68
C LEU A 148 6.10 -8.54 -8.98
N ALA A 149 6.96 -8.46 -7.97
CA ALA A 149 8.41 -8.54 -8.12
C ALA A 149 8.86 -9.88 -8.72
N ALA A 150 8.31 -10.99 -8.23
CA ALA A 150 8.56 -12.32 -8.79
C ALA A 150 8.11 -12.42 -10.26
N LEU A 151 6.95 -11.83 -10.62
CA LEU A 151 6.44 -11.80 -12.00
C LEU A 151 7.24 -10.88 -12.93
N LEU A 152 7.76 -9.77 -12.45
CA LEU A 152 8.56 -8.83 -13.24
C LEU A 152 9.99 -9.35 -13.46
N GLY A 153 10.57 -10.04 -12.48
CA GLY A 153 11.95 -10.53 -12.53
C GLY A 153 12.92 -9.41 -12.93
N ALA A 154 13.77 -9.63 -13.92
CA ALA A 154 14.77 -8.67 -14.41
C ALA A 154 14.19 -7.32 -14.93
N ARG A 155 12.87 -7.23 -15.12
CA ARG A 155 12.18 -5.98 -15.46
C ARG A 155 12.01 -5.04 -14.26
N LEU A 156 12.24 -5.50 -13.05
CA LEU A 156 12.25 -4.68 -11.84
C LEU A 156 13.68 -4.38 -11.43
N ARG A 157 14.00 -3.09 -11.18
CA ARG A 157 15.34 -2.72 -10.72
C ARG A 157 15.51 -2.90 -9.21
N HIS A 158 14.52 -2.50 -8.41
CA HIS A 158 14.56 -2.58 -6.95
C HIS A 158 13.17 -2.73 -6.34
N LEU A 159 13.06 -3.52 -5.28
CA LEU A 159 11.85 -3.70 -4.48
C LEU A 159 12.05 -3.04 -3.10
N ALA A 160 11.17 -2.14 -2.71
CA ALA A 160 11.11 -1.58 -1.35
C ALA A 160 9.84 -2.08 -0.65
N LEU A 161 10.00 -2.85 0.40
CA LEU A 161 8.93 -3.36 1.24
C LEU A 161 8.92 -2.62 2.57
N LEU A 162 7.76 -2.12 2.97
CA LEU A 162 7.58 -1.34 4.20
C LEU A 162 6.52 -2.01 5.08
N CYS A 163 6.91 -2.42 6.28
CA CYS A 163 6.01 -3.07 7.25
C CYS A 163 5.21 -4.22 6.62
N SER A 164 5.89 -5.11 5.89
CA SER A 164 5.29 -6.26 5.21
C SER A 164 6.17 -7.49 5.36
N ALA A 165 5.58 -8.69 5.21
CA ALA A 165 6.28 -9.94 5.29
C ALA A 165 5.78 -10.91 4.21
N HIS A 166 6.49 -12.02 4.01
CA HIS A 166 6.16 -13.05 3.00
C HIS A 166 4.92 -13.89 3.33
N ARG A 167 4.39 -13.75 4.54
CA ARG A 167 3.15 -14.41 5.01
C ARG A 167 2.54 -13.63 6.16
N SER A 168 1.25 -13.82 6.38
CA SER A 168 0.58 -13.29 7.56
C SER A 168 0.96 -14.06 8.81
N SER A 169 1.24 -13.33 9.93
CA SER A 169 1.42 -13.93 11.25
C SER A 169 0.12 -14.56 11.77
N ALA A 170 0.22 -15.53 12.65
CA ALA A 170 -0.97 -16.13 13.31
C ALA A 170 -1.76 -15.07 14.10
N PHE A 171 -1.07 -14.16 14.79
CA PHE A 171 -1.70 -13.06 15.52
C PHE A 171 -2.47 -12.15 14.57
N ALA A 172 -1.87 -11.69 13.46
CA ALA A 172 -2.53 -10.81 12.50
C ALA A 172 -3.76 -11.48 11.86
N ARG A 173 -3.70 -12.78 11.56
CA ARG A 173 -4.85 -13.55 11.06
C ARG A 173 -5.98 -13.65 12.09
N ALA A 174 -5.65 -13.95 13.35
CA ALA A 174 -6.64 -13.99 14.44
C ALA A 174 -7.27 -12.63 14.66
N PHE A 175 -6.46 -11.57 14.62
CA PHE A 175 -6.91 -10.19 14.80
C PHE A 175 -7.88 -9.75 13.69
N ARG A 176 -7.57 -10.05 12.42
CA ARG A 176 -8.48 -9.79 11.29
C ARG A 176 -9.70 -10.70 11.29
N HIS A 177 -9.60 -11.93 11.82
CA HIS A 177 -10.77 -12.80 12.01
C HIS A 177 -11.80 -12.13 12.93
N VAL A 178 -11.37 -11.58 14.09
CA VAL A 178 -12.28 -10.86 14.99
C VAL A 178 -12.90 -9.64 14.30
N GLN A 179 -12.12 -8.89 13.53
CA GLN A 179 -12.63 -7.75 12.76
C GLN A 179 -13.73 -8.18 11.77
N ARG A 180 -13.57 -9.32 11.07
CA ARG A 180 -14.59 -9.84 10.16
C ARG A 180 -15.82 -10.35 10.92
N ALA A 181 -15.61 -11.02 12.06
CA ALA A 181 -16.74 -11.46 12.90
C ALA A 181 -17.59 -10.28 13.39
N ILE A 182 -16.99 -9.13 13.69
CA ILE A 182 -17.73 -7.91 14.02
C ILE A 182 -18.66 -7.48 12.88
N LEU A 183 -18.28 -7.66 11.60
CA LEU A 183 -19.14 -7.32 10.46
C LEU A 183 -20.39 -8.21 10.35
N GLU A 184 -20.41 -9.34 11.03
CA GLU A 184 -21.50 -10.32 11.00
C GLU A 184 -22.45 -10.18 12.19
N LEU A 185 -22.14 -9.29 13.17
CA LEU A 185 -22.91 -9.15 14.40
C LEU A 185 -24.18 -8.28 14.28
N GLY A 186 -24.36 -7.56 13.18
CA GLY A 186 -25.49 -6.62 13.06
C GLY A 186 -26.05 -6.56 11.65
N ASP A 187 -27.32 -6.15 11.56
CA ASP A 187 -28.02 -5.97 10.27
C ASP A 187 -27.54 -4.73 9.51
N ASP A 188 -26.90 -3.77 10.21
CA ASP A 188 -26.33 -2.56 9.62
C ASP A 188 -24.80 -2.70 9.51
N ALA A 189 -24.32 -2.83 8.28
CA ALA A 189 -22.91 -2.99 7.97
C ALA A 189 -22.05 -1.76 8.34
N ARG A 190 -22.64 -0.56 8.40
CA ARG A 190 -21.86 0.68 8.60
C ARG A 190 -21.33 0.85 10.03
N PRO A 191 -22.15 0.73 11.10
CA PRO A 191 -21.66 0.70 12.48
C PRO A 191 -20.69 -0.45 12.73
N ALA A 192 -20.98 -1.64 12.20
CA ALA A 192 -20.10 -2.81 12.34
C ALA A 192 -18.73 -2.55 11.71
N LEU A 193 -18.68 -1.97 10.51
CA LEU A 193 -17.43 -1.58 9.85
C LEU A 193 -16.67 -0.50 10.64
N ALA A 194 -17.38 0.48 11.18
CA ALA A 194 -16.77 1.50 12.04
C ALA A 194 -16.13 0.88 13.29
N LEU A 195 -16.77 -0.11 13.91
CA LEU A 195 -16.24 -0.82 15.08
C LEU A 195 -15.06 -1.72 14.70
N ALA A 196 -15.16 -2.47 13.60
CA ALA A 196 -14.04 -3.28 13.08
C ALA A 196 -12.80 -2.40 12.79
N ARG A 197 -13.00 -1.20 12.26
CA ARG A 197 -11.92 -0.23 12.04
C ARG A 197 -11.30 0.28 13.34
N GLN A 198 -12.09 0.53 14.38
CA GLN A 198 -11.58 0.92 15.69
C GLN A 198 -10.66 -0.17 16.25
N LEU A 199 -11.08 -1.43 16.18
CA LEU A 199 -10.23 -2.56 16.55
C LEU A 199 -8.96 -2.59 15.71
N ALA A 200 -9.04 -2.41 14.38
CA ALA A 200 -7.87 -2.39 13.50
C ALA A 200 -6.84 -1.33 13.92
N ILE A 201 -7.27 -0.13 14.27
CA ILE A 201 -6.40 0.96 14.71
C ILE A 201 -5.59 0.57 15.95
N LEU A 202 -6.19 -0.13 16.91
CA LEU A 202 -5.48 -0.61 18.10
C LEU A 202 -4.38 -1.62 17.77
N GLY A 203 -4.46 -2.30 16.63
CA GLY A 203 -3.40 -3.17 16.13
C GLY A 203 -2.31 -2.44 15.35
N TYR A 204 -2.59 -1.23 14.86
CA TYR A 204 -1.60 -0.45 14.07
C TYR A 204 -0.63 0.32 14.94
N VAL A 205 -1.13 0.90 16.04
CA VAL A 205 -0.33 1.72 16.95
C VAL A 205 0.08 0.95 18.20
N THR A 206 1.16 1.38 18.86
CA THR A 206 1.61 0.75 20.09
C THR A 206 0.85 1.29 21.31
N HIS A 207 0.88 0.52 22.40
CA HIS A 207 0.40 0.98 23.71
C HIS A 207 1.09 2.31 24.12
N ALA A 208 2.41 2.40 23.92
CA ALA A 208 3.18 3.60 24.25
C ALA A 208 2.71 4.85 23.48
N GLU A 209 2.31 4.73 22.22
CA GLU A 209 1.75 5.83 21.44
C GLU A 209 0.39 6.26 21.99
N ILE A 210 -0.50 5.32 22.32
CA ILE A 210 -1.81 5.61 22.91
C ILE A 210 -1.65 6.33 24.26
N GLU A 211 -0.79 5.80 25.15
CA GLU A 211 -0.55 6.43 26.45
C GLU A 211 0.09 7.82 26.33
N SER A 212 1.09 7.95 25.46
CA SER A 212 1.73 9.25 25.20
C SER A 212 0.76 10.31 24.69
N ARG A 213 -0.24 9.89 23.92
CA ARG A 213 -1.19 10.80 23.29
C ARG A 213 -2.37 11.16 24.18
N PHE A 214 -2.85 10.23 24.99
CA PHE A 214 -4.12 10.39 25.73
C PHE A 214 -3.96 10.34 27.25
N GLY A 215 -2.87 9.78 27.80
CA GLY A 215 -2.54 9.83 29.21
C GLY A 215 -3.65 9.37 30.16
N GLY A 216 -4.39 8.31 29.80
CA GLY A 216 -5.54 7.82 30.56
C GLY A 216 -6.82 8.62 30.39
N SER A 217 -6.86 9.61 29.48
CA SER A 217 -8.07 10.37 29.15
C SER A 217 -9.06 9.54 28.34
N ASN A 218 -10.36 9.71 28.60
CA ASN A 218 -11.44 9.14 27.79
C ASN A 218 -11.52 9.71 26.36
N GLU A 219 -10.73 10.72 26.01
CA GLU A 219 -10.64 11.25 24.65
C GLU A 219 -10.23 10.20 23.62
N VAL A 220 -9.50 9.16 24.05
CA VAL A 220 -9.16 8.02 23.20
C VAL A 220 -10.41 7.35 22.60
N LEU A 221 -11.50 7.25 23.36
CA LEU A 221 -12.75 6.65 22.88
C LEU A 221 -13.39 7.50 21.78
N THR A 222 -13.41 8.82 21.96
CA THR A 222 -13.91 9.76 20.95
C THR A 222 -13.04 9.75 19.69
N TRP A 223 -11.72 9.67 19.87
CA TRP A 223 -10.77 9.56 18.77
C TRP A 223 -10.98 8.28 17.94
N LEU A 224 -11.10 7.12 18.59
CA LEU A 224 -11.38 5.85 17.94
C LEU A 224 -12.71 5.88 17.17
N ALA A 225 -13.79 6.35 17.84
CA ALA A 225 -15.11 6.43 17.23
C ALA A 225 -15.12 7.31 15.99
N ARG A 226 -14.47 8.48 16.04
CA ARG A 226 -14.34 9.39 14.89
C ARG A 226 -13.61 8.74 13.71
N HIS A 227 -12.51 8.02 13.97
CA HIS A 227 -11.74 7.35 12.92
C HIS A 227 -12.52 6.19 12.31
N GLY A 228 -13.23 5.42 13.13
CA GLY A 228 -14.12 4.36 12.65
C GLY A 228 -15.23 4.89 11.75
N ALA A 229 -15.93 5.95 12.20
CA ALA A 229 -17.02 6.56 11.45
C ALA A 229 -16.54 7.11 10.08
N ARG A 230 -15.45 7.89 10.06
CA ARG A 230 -14.86 8.42 8.82
C ARG A 230 -14.45 7.31 7.85
N PHE A 231 -13.93 6.20 8.36
CA PHE A 231 -13.57 5.07 7.51
C PHE A 231 -14.82 4.45 6.87
N ALA A 232 -15.88 4.22 7.65
CA ALA A 232 -17.15 3.65 7.19
C ALA A 232 -17.93 4.57 6.22
N GLU A 233 -17.56 5.84 6.08
CA GLU A 233 -18.08 6.74 5.05
C GLU A 233 -17.49 6.48 3.66
N ARG A 234 -16.24 5.99 3.59
CA ARG A 234 -15.47 5.82 2.35
C ARG A 234 -15.22 4.37 1.97
N PHE A 235 -15.40 3.45 2.91
CA PHE A 235 -15.13 2.03 2.73
C PHE A 235 -16.41 1.22 2.93
N ASN A 236 -16.48 0.00 2.39
CA ASN A 236 -17.62 -0.90 2.57
C ASN A 236 -17.18 -2.25 3.16
N ALA A 237 -18.13 -2.96 3.77
CA ALA A 237 -17.85 -4.21 4.48
C ALA A 237 -17.34 -5.33 3.55
N ASP A 238 -17.83 -5.39 2.30
CA ASP A 238 -17.42 -6.42 1.35
C ASP A 238 -15.97 -6.22 0.92
N ALA A 239 -15.56 -4.97 0.66
CA ALA A 239 -14.17 -4.63 0.38
C ALA A 239 -13.27 -4.93 1.59
N TYR A 240 -13.72 -4.59 2.80
CA TYR A 240 -12.97 -4.87 4.02
C TYR A 240 -12.74 -6.36 4.23
N ARG A 241 -13.79 -7.17 4.02
CA ARG A 241 -13.73 -8.63 4.08
C ARG A 241 -12.77 -9.18 3.01
N CYS A 242 -12.99 -8.81 1.74
CA CYS A 242 -12.19 -9.27 0.60
C CYS A 242 -10.70 -9.00 0.79
N LEU A 243 -10.31 -7.76 1.10
CA LEU A 243 -8.89 -7.39 1.24
C LEU A 243 -8.26 -7.97 2.52
N GLY A 244 -9.05 -8.13 3.59
CA GLY A 244 -8.62 -8.83 4.81
C GLY A 244 -8.31 -10.30 4.55
N GLU A 245 -9.18 -11.01 3.82
CA GLU A 245 -8.97 -12.42 3.42
C GLU A 245 -7.81 -12.56 2.44
N SER A 246 -7.68 -11.63 1.50
CA SER A 246 -6.53 -11.56 0.59
C SER A 246 -5.21 -11.49 1.33
N LEU A 247 -5.13 -10.66 2.39
CA LEU A 247 -3.93 -10.54 3.21
C LEU A 247 -3.71 -11.79 4.08
N ASP A 248 -4.78 -12.42 4.58
CA ASP A 248 -4.68 -13.65 5.36
C ASP A 248 -4.17 -14.86 4.55
N SER A 249 -4.52 -14.92 3.26
CA SER A 249 -4.08 -15.97 2.35
C SER A 249 -2.69 -15.70 1.74
N HIS A 250 -2.14 -14.49 1.94
CA HIS A 250 -0.83 -14.14 1.37
C HIS A 250 0.26 -15.08 1.88
N CYS A 251 0.95 -15.70 0.93
CA CYS A 251 2.13 -16.52 1.17
C CYS A 251 2.97 -16.55 -0.12
N ILE A 252 4.25 -16.25 0.00
CA ILE A 252 5.22 -16.35 -1.10
C ILE A 252 6.56 -16.84 -0.54
N ASP A 253 7.27 -17.64 -1.32
CA ASP A 253 8.65 -17.99 -1.02
C ASP A 253 9.56 -16.79 -1.31
N PRO A 254 10.28 -16.22 -0.31
CA PRO A 254 11.20 -15.10 -0.52
C PRO A 254 12.32 -15.43 -1.54
N ALA A 255 12.70 -16.69 -1.68
CA ALA A 255 13.69 -17.13 -2.66
C ALA A 255 13.24 -16.90 -4.12
N ALA A 256 11.93 -16.77 -4.37
CA ALA A 256 11.40 -16.44 -5.71
C ALA A 256 11.60 -14.96 -6.08
N ILE A 257 12.03 -14.11 -5.15
CA ILE A 257 12.25 -12.68 -5.37
C ILE A 257 13.72 -12.44 -5.68
N GLY A 258 14.09 -12.60 -6.95
CA GLY A 258 15.48 -12.51 -7.41
C GLY A 258 15.95 -11.07 -7.74
N VAL A 259 15.35 -10.05 -7.13
CA VAL A 259 15.71 -8.64 -7.36
C VAL A 259 16.23 -7.98 -6.08
N PRO A 260 17.13 -6.99 -6.17
CA PRO A 260 17.57 -6.23 -5.00
C PRO A 260 16.37 -5.71 -4.21
N THR A 261 16.31 -6.05 -2.93
CA THR A 261 15.19 -5.75 -2.05
C THR A 261 15.65 -4.99 -0.82
N THR A 262 14.92 -3.95 -0.43
CA THR A 262 15.07 -3.32 0.89
C THR A 262 13.78 -3.55 1.67
N LEU A 263 13.90 -4.14 2.85
CA LEU A 263 12.78 -4.39 3.76
C LEU A 263 12.92 -3.51 5.00
N PHE A 264 11.97 -2.58 5.18
CA PHE A 264 11.88 -1.68 6.32
C PHE A 264 10.80 -2.15 7.29
N VAL A 265 11.12 -2.25 8.58
CA VAL A 265 10.19 -2.70 9.62
C VAL A 265 10.41 -1.95 10.93
N ALA A 266 9.32 -1.78 11.70
CA ALA A 266 9.38 -1.33 13.09
C ALA A 266 9.40 -2.55 14.03
N LYS A 267 10.28 -2.52 15.04
CA LYS A 267 10.41 -3.62 16.01
C LYS A 267 9.15 -3.83 16.84
N GLU A 268 8.38 -2.76 17.03
CA GLU A 268 7.14 -2.72 17.80
C GLU A 268 5.89 -3.04 16.95
N ASP A 269 6.03 -3.37 15.67
CA ASP A 269 4.91 -3.78 14.81
C ASP A 269 4.36 -5.14 15.28
N GLN A 270 3.12 -5.13 15.76
CA GLN A 270 2.44 -6.34 16.25
C GLN A 270 1.84 -7.19 15.13
N LEU A 271 1.50 -6.59 14.00
CA LEU A 271 0.89 -7.28 12.87
C LEU A 271 1.93 -7.96 11.98
N VAL A 272 3.06 -7.28 11.78
CA VAL A 272 4.20 -7.78 11.03
C VAL A 272 5.41 -7.85 11.96
N PRO A 273 5.50 -8.89 12.79
CA PRO A 273 6.58 -9.01 13.76
C PRO A 273 7.95 -9.09 13.07
N VAL A 274 8.94 -8.41 13.67
CA VAL A 274 10.30 -8.31 13.13
C VAL A 274 10.93 -9.71 12.85
N SER A 275 10.50 -10.75 13.55
CA SER A 275 10.93 -12.11 13.28
C SER A 275 10.58 -12.59 11.86
N LEU A 276 9.40 -12.22 11.33
CA LEU A 276 9.03 -12.56 9.95
C LEU A 276 9.85 -11.75 8.93
N ALA A 277 10.22 -10.51 9.25
CA ALA A 277 11.09 -9.71 8.40
C ALA A 277 12.51 -10.31 8.34
N ARG A 278 13.03 -10.78 9.47
CA ARG A 278 14.32 -11.50 9.54
C ARG A 278 14.28 -12.83 8.81
N GLU A 279 13.17 -13.57 8.93
CA GLU A 279 12.93 -14.80 8.18
C GLU A 279 12.94 -14.53 6.67
N PHE A 280 12.23 -13.48 6.21
CA PHE A 280 12.26 -13.03 4.82
C PHE A 280 13.68 -12.71 4.35
N ALA A 281 14.39 -11.84 5.09
CA ALA A 281 15.72 -11.39 4.71
C ALA A 281 16.76 -12.52 4.67
N ALA A 282 16.58 -13.56 5.49
CA ALA A 282 17.46 -14.72 5.48
C ALA A 282 17.23 -15.66 4.28
N GLN A 283 16.05 -15.61 3.66
CA GLN A 283 15.66 -16.49 2.55
C GLN A 283 15.73 -15.78 1.18
N ALA A 284 15.55 -14.45 1.14
CA ALA A 284 15.63 -13.68 -0.08
C ALA A 284 17.09 -13.58 -0.57
N PRO A 285 17.36 -13.76 -1.88
CA PRO A 285 18.73 -13.80 -2.42
C PRO A 285 19.53 -12.51 -2.22
N ASP A 286 18.88 -11.35 -2.25
CA ASP A 286 19.49 -10.03 -2.10
C ASP A 286 18.54 -9.11 -1.34
N CYS A 287 18.63 -9.11 0.00
CA CYS A 287 17.75 -8.32 0.85
C CYS A 287 18.50 -7.55 1.92
N ARG A 288 18.39 -6.22 1.89
CA ARG A 288 18.79 -5.33 2.97
C ARG A 288 17.64 -5.14 3.95
N LEU A 289 17.80 -5.62 5.18
CA LEU A 289 16.84 -5.38 6.26
C LEU A 289 17.18 -4.10 7.02
N VAL A 290 16.20 -3.20 7.16
CA VAL A 290 16.27 -1.96 7.93
C VAL A 290 15.27 -2.05 9.08
N GLU A 291 15.78 -2.24 10.30
CA GLU A 291 15.00 -2.31 11.52
C GLU A 291 15.09 -0.98 12.27
N ILE A 292 13.95 -0.39 12.61
CA ILE A 292 13.88 0.79 13.47
C ILE A 292 13.07 0.49 14.74
N SER A 293 13.27 1.30 15.78
CA SER A 293 12.30 1.39 16.88
C SER A 293 11.33 2.52 16.58
N SER A 294 10.03 2.24 16.67
CA SER A 294 8.98 3.24 16.44
C SER A 294 7.77 2.99 17.33
N ARG A 295 7.40 4.00 18.11
CA ARG A 295 6.15 3.97 18.89
C ARG A 295 4.89 3.88 18.02
N HIS A 296 5.02 4.14 16.72
CA HIS A 296 3.91 4.06 15.78
C HIS A 296 3.60 2.63 15.31
N GLY A 297 4.44 1.64 15.68
CA GLY A 297 4.20 0.23 15.35
C GLY A 297 4.03 -0.02 13.86
N HIS A 298 2.89 -0.59 13.44
CA HIS A 298 2.60 -0.86 12.03
C HIS A 298 2.49 0.42 11.19
N ASP A 299 2.01 1.53 11.78
CA ASP A 299 1.91 2.82 11.09
C ASP A 299 3.26 3.52 10.89
N ALA A 300 4.39 2.91 11.26
CA ALA A 300 5.72 3.48 11.06
C ALA A 300 5.98 3.90 9.61
N PHE A 301 5.49 3.15 8.62
CA PHE A 301 5.66 3.53 7.20
C PHE A 301 4.92 4.83 6.82
N LEU A 302 3.95 5.28 7.63
CA LEU A 302 3.22 6.54 7.46
C LEU A 302 3.77 7.66 8.35
N LYS A 303 4.42 7.33 9.46
CA LYS A 303 4.76 8.28 10.53
C LYS A 303 6.25 8.55 10.66
N GLU A 304 7.09 7.58 10.33
CA GLU A 304 8.56 7.73 10.35
C GLU A 304 9.06 8.25 9.00
N GLU A 305 8.52 9.40 8.59
CA GLU A 305 8.72 9.96 7.24
C GLU A 305 10.19 10.11 6.85
N ALA A 306 11.04 10.57 7.77
CA ALA A 306 12.47 10.76 7.51
C ALA A 306 13.18 9.43 7.22
N ALA A 307 12.93 8.40 8.04
CA ALA A 307 13.54 7.09 7.89
C ALA A 307 13.04 6.37 6.62
N VAL A 308 11.75 6.49 6.33
CA VAL A 308 11.16 5.93 5.10
C VAL A 308 11.71 6.67 3.87
N ALA A 309 11.84 8.01 3.92
CA ALA A 309 12.40 8.79 2.83
C ALA A 309 13.85 8.38 2.53
N GLU A 310 14.67 8.12 3.55
CA GLU A 310 16.04 7.63 3.40
C GLU A 310 16.07 6.28 2.67
N VAL A 311 15.22 5.34 3.11
CA VAL A 311 15.09 4.02 2.48
C VAL A 311 14.68 4.14 1.02
N LEU A 312 13.71 5.00 0.71
CA LEU A 312 13.22 5.19 -0.66
C LEU A 312 14.29 5.83 -1.56
N ARG A 313 15.01 6.85 -1.08
CA ARG A 313 16.11 7.47 -1.85
C ARG A 313 17.23 6.48 -2.12
N ALA A 314 17.64 5.70 -1.13
CA ALA A 314 18.64 4.64 -1.33
C ALA A 314 18.19 3.60 -2.37
N ALA A 315 16.91 3.17 -2.32
CA ALA A 315 16.33 2.23 -3.29
C ALA A 315 16.23 2.84 -4.71
N LEU A 316 16.08 4.17 -4.82
CA LEU A 316 16.14 4.90 -6.09
C LEU A 316 17.58 5.04 -6.63
N GLY A 317 18.61 4.75 -5.83
CA GLY A 317 20.01 4.97 -6.17
C GLY A 317 20.44 6.44 -6.00
N GLU A 318 19.78 7.17 -5.12
CA GLU A 318 20.07 8.55 -4.75
C GLU A 318 20.85 8.55 -3.43
N GLY A 319 22.14 8.40 -3.44
CA GLY A 319 22.94 8.34 -2.20
C GLY A 319 24.35 7.80 -2.38
N GLU A 320 24.74 7.57 -3.63
CA GLU A 320 26.13 7.28 -4.01
C GLU A 320 26.84 8.50 -4.57
#